data_53e6af91c1b1d60887fe1d32b4224716
#
_entry.id   53e6af91c1b1d60887fe1d32b4224716
#
_cell.length_a   1.000
_cell.length_b   1.000
_cell.length_c   1.000
_cell.angle_alpha   90.00
_cell.angle_beta   90.00
_cell.angle_gamma   90.00
#
_symmetry.space_group_name_H-M   'P 1'
#
loop_
_entity.id
_entity.type
_entity.pdbx_description
1 polymer ?
#
loop_
_entity_poly.entity_id
_entity_poly.type
_entity_poly.pdbx_seq_one_letter_code
_entity_poly.pdbx_strand_id
1 'polypeptide(L)'
;MIYNGGKYNQHWSTKKLSELGTFSRGVSKHRPRNDTRLFENGKYPLIQTGDIKEANLYVTSHSQEYGEFGLKQSKLWDKGTLCITIAANIAETAILAYPMCFPDSVVGFNANSNESSELFMYYVFEYIRNSIQNSASGSIQDNINICLL
;
A
#
# COMPACT_ATOMS: atom_id res chain seq x y z
N MET A 1 15.29 -6.33 11.94
CA MET A 1 16.13 -6.83 13.05
C MET A 1 17.58 -6.69 12.63
N ILE A 2 18.37 -5.97 13.40
CA ILE A 2 19.81 -5.86 13.13
C ILE A 2 20.52 -6.92 13.98
N TYR A 3 21.23 -7.80 13.31
CA TYR A 3 22.02 -8.85 13.94
C TYR A 3 23.44 -8.32 14.15
N ASN A 4 23.82 -8.14 15.39
CA ASN A 4 25.15 -7.62 15.72
C ASN A 4 25.92 -8.69 16.52
N GLY A 5 26.70 -9.50 15.80
CA GLY A 5 27.59 -10.48 16.39
C GLY A 5 26.93 -11.51 17.34
N GLY A 6 25.70 -11.93 17.04
CA GLY A 6 24.95 -12.89 17.84
C GLY A 6 24.17 -12.32 19.01
N LYS A 7 24.19 -11.03 19.19
CA LYS A 7 23.39 -10.35 20.24
C LYS A 7 22.30 -9.49 19.61
N TYR A 8 21.07 -9.66 20.07
CA TYR A 8 19.99 -8.76 19.70
C TYR A 8 20.29 -7.36 20.25
N ASN A 9 20.03 -6.36 19.45
CA ASN A 9 20.10 -4.98 19.95
C ASN A 9 19.05 -4.82 21.04
N GLN A 10 19.48 -4.50 22.26
CA GLN A 10 18.61 -4.36 23.43
C GLN A 10 17.57 -3.24 23.29
N HIS A 11 17.72 -2.36 22.28
CA HIS A 11 16.77 -1.28 22.00
C HIS A 11 15.60 -1.71 21.12
N TRP A 12 15.62 -2.94 20.59
CA TRP A 12 14.51 -3.46 19.79
C TRP A 12 13.42 -4.01 20.69
N SER A 13 12.18 -3.60 20.44
CA SER A 13 10.99 -4.07 21.14
C SER A 13 10.01 -4.68 20.16
N THR A 14 9.20 -5.60 20.65
CA THR A 14 8.08 -6.16 19.85
C THR A 14 6.93 -5.17 19.85
N LYS A 15 6.43 -4.84 18.66
CA LYS A 15 5.30 -3.93 18.46
C LYS A 15 4.25 -4.62 17.59
N LYS A 16 2.98 -4.33 17.86
CA LYS A 16 1.90 -4.68 16.94
C LYS A 16 1.92 -3.72 15.76
N LEU A 17 1.50 -4.18 14.58
CA LEU A 17 1.43 -3.32 13.39
C LEU A 17 0.54 -2.10 13.61
N SER A 18 -0.54 -2.25 14.36
CA SER A 18 -1.44 -1.14 14.72
C SER A 18 -0.80 -0.04 15.57
N GLU A 19 0.28 -0.36 16.25
CA GLU A 19 1.04 0.64 17.04
C GLU A 19 1.99 1.44 16.14
N LEU A 20 2.38 0.88 14.99
CA LEU A 20 3.32 1.51 14.06
C LEU A 20 2.66 2.57 13.18
N GLY A 21 1.37 2.50 13.02
CA GLY A 21 0.61 3.45 12.20
C GLY A 21 -0.80 2.98 11.90
N THR A 22 -1.45 3.64 10.95
CA THR A 22 -2.81 3.31 10.53
C THR A 22 -2.80 2.62 9.18
N PHE A 23 -3.56 1.52 9.09
CA PHE A 23 -3.81 0.78 7.87
C PHE A 23 -5.27 0.97 7.46
N SER A 24 -5.51 1.30 6.21
CA SER A 24 -6.87 1.45 5.69
C SER A 24 -6.90 1.08 4.21
N ARG A 25 -7.97 0.41 3.78
CA ARG A 25 -8.14 0.08 2.37
C ARG A 25 -8.44 1.33 1.55
N GLY A 26 -7.99 1.32 0.31
CA GLY A 26 -8.44 2.26 -0.69
C GLY A 26 -9.95 2.15 -0.92
N VAL A 27 -10.52 3.11 -1.61
CA VAL A 27 -11.96 3.24 -1.78
C VAL A 27 -12.31 3.33 -3.26
N SER A 28 -13.24 2.48 -3.70
CA SER A 28 -13.80 2.49 -5.06
C SER A 28 -15.25 2.00 -4.99
N LYS A 29 -16.17 2.90 -4.65
CA LYS A 29 -17.57 2.56 -4.35
C LYS A 29 -18.43 2.38 -5.60
N HIS A 30 -18.18 3.15 -6.64
CA HIS A 30 -19.03 3.18 -7.84
C HIS A 30 -18.86 1.92 -8.69
N ARG A 31 -19.98 1.48 -9.28
CA ARG A 31 -20.00 0.41 -10.27
C ARG A 31 -20.81 0.83 -11.49
N PRO A 32 -20.37 0.46 -12.72
CA PRO A 32 -19.12 -0.25 -13.01
C PRO A 32 -17.88 0.67 -12.82
N ARG A 33 -16.74 0.04 -12.59
CA ARG A 33 -15.48 0.79 -12.32
C ARG A 33 -14.95 1.54 -13.55
N ASN A 34 -15.42 1.21 -14.74
CA ASN A 34 -15.04 1.85 -15.99
C ASN A 34 -16.08 2.88 -16.47
N ASP A 35 -17.03 3.28 -15.63
CA ASP A 35 -17.99 4.31 -15.97
C ASP A 35 -17.26 5.61 -16.32
N THR A 36 -17.49 6.11 -17.54
CA THR A 36 -16.78 7.28 -18.06
C THR A 36 -16.98 8.54 -17.22
N ARG A 37 -18.10 8.64 -16.52
CA ARG A 37 -18.41 9.78 -15.65
C ARG A 37 -17.40 9.94 -14.52
N LEU A 38 -16.77 8.83 -14.09
CA LEU A 38 -15.74 8.85 -13.04
C LEU A 38 -14.52 9.67 -13.46
N PHE A 39 -14.26 9.74 -14.77
CA PHE A 39 -13.03 10.31 -15.33
C PHE A 39 -13.24 11.64 -16.04
N GLU A 40 -14.47 12.16 -16.08
CA GLU A 40 -14.77 13.44 -16.70
C GLU A 40 -14.02 14.57 -16.02
N ASN A 41 -13.34 15.39 -16.83
CA ASN A 41 -12.51 16.50 -16.36
C ASN A 41 -11.48 16.02 -15.32
N GLY A 42 -10.80 14.93 -15.62
CA GLY A 42 -9.85 14.28 -14.74
C GLY A 42 -8.79 15.21 -14.18
N LYS A 43 -8.55 15.11 -12.88
CA LYS A 43 -7.56 15.92 -12.20
C LYS A 43 -6.96 15.25 -10.95
N TYR A 44 -7.54 14.14 -10.49
CA TYR A 44 -7.09 13.42 -9.32
C TYR A 44 -6.44 12.10 -9.75
N PRO A 45 -5.11 11.95 -9.59
CA PRO A 45 -4.42 10.74 -10.02
C PRO A 45 -5.03 9.48 -9.43
N LEU A 46 -5.18 8.46 -10.25
CA LEU A 46 -5.65 7.13 -9.86
C LEU A 46 -4.62 6.10 -10.28
N ILE A 47 -4.22 5.26 -9.35
CA ILE A 47 -3.32 4.14 -9.59
C ILE A 47 -4.00 2.81 -9.27
N GLN A 48 -3.48 1.75 -9.85
CA GLN A 48 -3.93 0.38 -9.69
C GLN A 48 -2.79 -0.48 -9.09
N THR A 49 -3.07 -1.73 -8.81
CA THR A 49 -2.07 -2.67 -8.27
C THR A 49 -0.84 -2.82 -9.17
N GLY A 50 -1.03 -2.76 -10.48
CA GLY A 50 0.07 -2.83 -11.45
C GLY A 50 1.05 -1.67 -11.33
N ASP A 51 0.55 -0.47 -11.08
CA ASP A 51 1.40 0.72 -10.90
C ASP A 51 2.31 0.57 -9.67
N ILE A 52 1.78 -0.03 -8.60
CA ILE A 52 2.54 -0.29 -7.38
C ILE A 52 3.61 -1.35 -7.63
N LYS A 53 3.24 -2.44 -8.31
CA LYS A 53 4.17 -3.52 -8.65
C LYS A 53 5.35 -3.02 -9.49
N GLU A 54 5.09 -2.15 -10.45
CA GLU A 54 6.10 -1.63 -11.37
C GLU A 54 6.94 -0.50 -10.77
N ALA A 55 6.48 0.10 -9.66
CA ALA A 55 7.19 1.18 -9.03
C ALA A 55 8.52 0.72 -8.40
N ASN A 56 9.52 1.57 -8.51
CA ASN A 56 10.79 1.39 -7.83
C ASN A 56 10.83 2.32 -6.62
N LEU A 57 10.38 1.83 -5.46
CA LEU A 57 10.21 2.53 -4.20
C LEU A 57 9.07 3.57 -4.24
N TYR A 58 9.13 4.53 -5.17
CA TYR A 58 8.12 5.60 -5.27
C TYR A 58 7.26 5.43 -6.52
N VAL A 59 5.94 5.64 -6.35
CA VAL A 59 5.02 5.80 -7.48
C VAL A 59 5.16 7.24 -7.97
N THR A 60 5.76 7.42 -9.12
CA THR A 60 6.09 8.74 -9.70
C THR A 60 5.25 9.09 -10.93
N SER A 61 4.37 8.20 -11.36
CA SER A 61 3.51 8.40 -12.53
C SER A 61 2.17 7.69 -12.34
N HIS A 62 1.20 8.13 -13.12
CA HIS A 62 -0.14 7.54 -13.16
C HIS A 62 -0.68 7.62 -14.59
N SER A 63 -1.60 6.73 -14.95
CA SER A 63 -2.20 6.68 -16.29
C SER A 63 -3.65 7.10 -16.31
N GLN A 64 -4.30 7.17 -15.15
CA GLN A 64 -5.72 7.53 -15.03
C GLN A 64 -5.91 8.66 -14.04
N GLU A 65 -6.97 9.44 -14.26
CA GLU A 65 -7.34 10.52 -13.35
C GLU A 65 -8.86 10.51 -13.12
N TYR A 66 -9.27 10.54 -11.85
CA TYR A 66 -10.66 10.82 -11.51
C TYR A 66 -10.99 12.30 -11.67
N GLY A 67 -12.21 12.58 -12.13
CA GLY A 67 -12.82 13.88 -11.97
C GLY A 67 -13.47 14.02 -10.60
N GLU A 68 -14.25 15.08 -10.41
CA GLU A 68 -14.93 15.34 -9.12
C GLU A 68 -15.89 14.19 -8.74
N PHE A 69 -16.64 13.68 -9.71
CA PHE A 69 -17.54 12.54 -9.44
C PHE A 69 -16.77 11.30 -9.01
N GLY A 70 -15.66 11.01 -9.68
CA GLY A 70 -14.80 9.88 -9.33
C GLY A 70 -14.19 10.02 -7.93
N LEU A 71 -13.73 11.20 -7.59
CA LEU A 71 -13.18 11.47 -6.26
C LEU A 71 -14.21 11.22 -5.15
N LYS A 72 -15.48 11.61 -5.37
CA LYS A 72 -16.56 11.36 -4.41
C LYS A 72 -16.80 9.87 -4.13
N GLN A 73 -16.45 9.01 -5.08
CA GLN A 73 -16.58 7.56 -4.97
C GLN A 73 -15.31 6.89 -4.41
N SER A 74 -14.27 7.67 -4.16
CA SER A 74 -12.95 7.21 -3.77
C SER A 74 -12.42 8.00 -2.57
N LYS A 75 -11.11 7.98 -2.40
CA LYS A 75 -10.40 8.77 -1.40
C LYS A 75 -9.07 9.20 -1.99
N LEU A 76 -8.72 10.47 -1.81
CA LEU A 76 -7.40 10.98 -2.14
C LEU A 76 -6.47 10.78 -0.95
N TRP A 77 -5.38 10.06 -1.18
CA TRP A 77 -4.36 9.81 -0.19
C TRP A 77 -3.21 10.80 -0.34
N ASP A 78 -2.60 11.17 0.76
CA ASP A 78 -1.52 12.15 0.76
C ASP A 78 -0.21 11.58 0.20
N LYS A 79 0.65 12.48 -0.28
CA LYS A 79 2.04 12.19 -0.57
C LYS A 79 2.69 11.48 0.62
N GLY A 80 3.52 10.49 0.35
CA GLY A 80 4.23 9.74 1.38
C GLY A 80 3.48 8.54 1.93
N THR A 81 2.21 8.33 1.55
CA THR A 81 1.47 7.13 1.94
C THR A 81 2.14 5.89 1.37
N LEU A 82 2.37 4.87 2.20
CA LEU A 82 2.82 3.56 1.75
C LEU A 82 1.62 2.77 1.24
N CYS A 83 1.69 2.31 0.00
CA CYS A 83 0.67 1.46 -0.63
C CYS A 83 1.12 0.00 -0.58
N ILE A 84 0.20 -0.89 -0.23
CA ILE A 84 0.45 -2.33 -0.11
C ILE A 84 -0.66 -3.05 -0.86
N THR A 85 -0.31 -3.87 -1.84
CA THR A 85 -1.30 -4.64 -2.58
C THR A 85 -1.77 -5.85 -1.76
N ILE A 86 -3.09 -6.10 -1.78
CA ILE A 86 -3.70 -7.23 -1.07
C ILE A 86 -4.46 -8.17 -2.01
N ALA A 87 -4.47 -7.87 -3.31
CA ALA A 87 -5.07 -8.69 -4.34
C ALA A 87 -4.17 -8.73 -5.56
N ALA A 88 -4.30 -9.74 -6.41
CA ALA A 88 -3.52 -10.03 -7.62
C ALA A 88 -2.03 -10.30 -7.30
N ASN A 89 -1.27 -9.29 -6.95
CA ASN A 89 0.13 -9.43 -6.52
C ASN A 89 0.20 -9.08 -5.03
N ILE A 90 0.41 -10.07 -4.17
CA ILE A 90 0.36 -9.91 -2.72
C ILE A 90 1.59 -9.19 -2.20
N ALA A 91 1.37 -8.19 -1.34
CA ALA A 91 2.38 -7.44 -0.60
C ALA A 91 3.42 -6.72 -1.48
N GLU A 92 3.06 -6.36 -2.71
CA GLU A 92 3.82 -5.37 -3.46
C GLU A 92 3.65 -4.01 -2.79
N THR A 93 4.72 -3.26 -2.67
CA THR A 93 4.73 -2.00 -1.92
C THR A 93 5.36 -0.87 -2.71
N ALA A 94 4.83 0.32 -2.52
CA ALA A 94 5.41 1.56 -3.03
C ALA A 94 4.88 2.76 -2.25
N ILE A 95 5.63 3.83 -2.26
CA ILE A 95 5.28 5.08 -1.56
C ILE A 95 4.80 6.11 -2.58
N LEU A 96 3.71 6.81 -2.29
CA LEU A 96 3.18 7.84 -3.17
C LEU A 96 4.10 9.06 -3.23
N ALA A 97 4.54 9.42 -4.44
CA ALA A 97 5.36 10.62 -4.65
C ALA A 97 4.52 11.92 -4.64
N TYR A 98 3.22 11.82 -4.86
CA TYR A 98 2.24 12.91 -4.78
C TYR A 98 0.86 12.34 -4.45
N PRO A 99 -0.14 13.16 -4.11
CA PRO A 99 -1.47 12.65 -3.74
C PRO A 99 -2.10 11.83 -4.87
N MET A 100 -2.65 10.66 -4.51
CA MET A 100 -3.30 9.75 -5.46
C MET A 100 -4.46 9.01 -4.82
N CYS A 101 -5.40 8.56 -5.67
CA CYS A 101 -6.46 7.62 -5.31
C CYS A 101 -6.01 6.20 -5.68
N PHE A 102 -6.56 5.22 -4.99
CA PHE A 102 -6.39 3.80 -5.33
C PHE A 102 -7.59 2.97 -4.84
N PRO A 103 -7.86 1.82 -5.48
CA PRO A 103 -8.99 0.98 -5.14
C PRO A 103 -8.79 0.15 -3.86
N ASP A 104 -9.83 -0.58 -3.49
CA ASP A 104 -9.88 -1.43 -2.30
C ASP A 104 -8.97 -2.68 -2.36
N SER A 105 -8.36 -2.95 -3.50
CA SER A 105 -7.28 -3.95 -3.65
C SER A 105 -5.93 -3.47 -3.15
N VAL A 106 -5.85 -2.24 -2.66
CA VAL A 106 -4.65 -1.60 -2.11
C VAL A 106 -4.96 -1.09 -0.72
N VAL A 107 -4.03 -1.31 0.20
CA VAL A 107 -4.06 -0.75 1.55
C VAL A 107 -3.08 0.41 1.63
N GLY A 108 -3.52 1.53 2.18
CA GLY A 108 -2.66 2.66 2.51
C GLY A 108 -2.21 2.58 3.97
N PHE A 109 -0.94 2.81 4.19
CA PHE A 109 -0.34 2.91 5.52
C PHE A 109 0.25 4.30 5.74
N ASN A 110 -0.11 4.90 6.87
CA ASN A 110 0.46 6.15 7.34
C ASN A 110 1.08 5.91 8.72
N ALA A 111 2.38 6.17 8.83
CA ALA A 111 3.14 5.86 10.04
C ALA A 111 2.75 6.75 11.21
N ASN A 112 2.78 6.17 12.41
CA ASN A 112 2.92 6.94 13.64
C ASN A 112 4.40 7.35 13.74
N SER A 113 4.69 8.64 13.55
CA SER A 113 6.06 9.16 13.46
C SER A 113 6.91 8.91 14.70
N ASN A 114 6.30 8.67 15.86
CA ASN A 114 7.00 8.34 17.09
C ASN A 114 7.46 6.88 17.13
N GLU A 115 6.88 6.02 16.29
CA GLU A 115 7.11 4.57 16.36
C GLU A 115 7.71 4.02 15.07
N SER A 116 7.47 4.64 13.92
CA SER A 116 7.84 4.09 12.62
C SER A 116 7.93 5.17 11.53
N SER A 117 8.21 4.74 10.32
CA SER A 117 8.11 5.56 9.12
C SER A 117 7.61 4.69 7.95
N GLU A 118 7.04 5.33 6.93
CA GLU A 118 6.60 4.64 5.72
C GLU A 118 7.79 3.96 5.02
N LEU A 119 8.95 4.59 5.00
CA LEU A 119 10.15 4.03 4.39
C LEU A 119 10.63 2.77 5.13
N PHE A 120 10.64 2.80 6.46
CA PHE A 120 10.98 1.62 7.26
C PHE A 120 10.00 0.48 6.98
N MET A 121 8.71 0.77 6.98
CA MET A 121 7.67 -0.23 6.72
C MET A 121 7.72 -0.76 5.29
N TYR A 122 8.14 0.06 4.31
CA TYR A 122 8.41 -0.42 2.97
C TYR A 122 9.40 -1.60 2.99
N TYR A 123 10.52 -1.45 3.65
CA TYR A 123 11.53 -2.51 3.74
C TYR A 123 11.05 -3.70 4.57
N VAL A 124 10.26 -3.49 5.61
CA VAL A 124 9.67 -4.57 6.40
C VAL A 124 8.76 -5.44 5.51
N PHE A 125 7.90 -4.82 4.70
CA PHE A 125 7.00 -5.55 3.80
C PHE A 125 7.76 -6.23 2.66
N GLU A 126 8.84 -5.65 2.17
CA GLU A 126 9.71 -6.30 1.20
C GLU A 126 10.29 -7.60 1.77
N TYR A 127 10.76 -7.55 3.01
CA TYR A 127 11.27 -8.73 3.71
C TYR A 127 10.18 -9.78 3.93
N ILE A 128 9.01 -9.38 4.41
CA ILE A 128 7.86 -10.26 4.66
C ILE A 128 7.40 -10.91 3.35
N ARG A 129 7.31 -10.15 2.27
CA ARG A 129 6.91 -10.66 0.96
C ARG A 129 7.82 -11.78 0.49
N ASN A 130 9.12 -11.59 0.59
CA ASN A 130 10.10 -12.62 0.23
C ASN A 130 9.92 -13.89 1.09
N SER A 131 9.67 -13.74 2.39
CA SER A 131 9.43 -14.85 3.30
C SER A 131 8.14 -15.60 2.96
N ILE A 132 7.06 -14.89 2.65
CA ILE A 132 5.78 -15.48 2.25
C ILE A 132 5.93 -16.23 0.92
N GLN A 133 6.58 -15.65 -0.08
CA GLN A 133 6.79 -16.28 -1.38
C GLN A 133 7.64 -17.55 -1.27
N ASN A 134 8.64 -17.56 -0.39
CA ASN A 134 9.51 -18.70 -0.19
C ASN A 134 8.84 -19.85 0.61
N SER A 135 7.91 -19.53 1.50
CA SER A 135 7.20 -20.50 2.33
C SER A 135 5.94 -21.06 1.67
N ALA A 136 5.41 -20.41 0.67
CA ALA A 136 4.17 -20.81 0.03
C ALA A 136 4.43 -21.70 -1.18
N SER A 137 4.38 -22.97 -0.97
CA SER A 137 4.26 -23.95 -2.04
C SER A 137 2.90 -23.82 -2.75
N GLY A 138 2.78 -22.87 -3.63
CA GLY A 138 1.78 -22.90 -4.71
C GLY A 138 0.32 -22.60 -4.38
N SER A 139 -0.06 -22.19 -3.18
CA SER A 139 -1.46 -21.90 -2.84
C SER A 139 -1.65 -20.66 -1.98
N ILE A 140 -0.88 -19.61 -2.24
CA ILE A 140 -1.18 -18.32 -1.62
C ILE A 140 -2.49 -17.83 -2.23
N GLN A 141 -3.49 -17.60 -1.39
CA GLN A 141 -4.67 -16.87 -1.80
C GLN A 141 -4.23 -15.49 -2.29
N ASP A 142 -4.75 -15.11 -3.42
CA ASP A 142 -4.43 -13.83 -4.07
C ASP A 142 -4.86 -12.60 -3.25
N ASN A 143 -5.27 -12.78 -2.01
CA ASN A 143 -5.70 -11.73 -1.11
C ASN A 143 -5.10 -11.90 0.28
N ILE A 144 -4.57 -10.81 0.82
CA ILE A 144 -4.17 -10.72 2.22
C ILE A 144 -5.33 -10.10 3.01
N ASN A 145 -5.76 -10.76 4.09
CA ASN A 145 -6.73 -10.18 4.98
C ASN A 145 -6.05 -9.09 5.81
N ILE A 146 -6.61 -7.88 5.79
CA ILE A 146 -6.08 -6.74 6.52
C ILE A 146 -5.98 -7.00 8.04
N CYS A 147 -6.79 -7.91 8.56
CA CYS A 147 -6.73 -8.31 9.96
C CYS A 147 -5.46 -9.10 10.31
N LEU A 148 -4.73 -9.60 9.31
CA LEU A 148 -3.45 -10.28 9.49
C LEU A 148 -2.27 -9.31 9.43
N LEU A 149 -2.51 -8.10 8.98
CA LEU A 149 -1.53 -7.02 8.97
C LEU A 149 -1.65 -6.24 10.27
#